data_c18188c8782dc260db987cf87a782b61
#
_entry.id   c18188c8782dc260db987cf87a782b61
#
_cell.length_a   1.000
_cell.length_b   1.000
_cell.length_c   1.000
_cell.angle_alpha   90.00
_cell.angle_beta   90.00
_cell.angle_gamma   90.00
#
_symmetry.space_group_name_H-M   'P 1'
#
loop_
_entity.id
_entity.type
_entity.pdbx_description
1 polymer ?
#
loop_
_entity_poly.entity_id
_entity_poly.type
_entity_poly.pdbx_seq_one_letter_code
_entity_poly.pdbx_strand_id
1 'polypeptide(L)'
;MSEWKECIIANLGEVVGGATPSTKKTENYENGDISWITPKDLSTFRGRYILRGERNITEIGLNSCSTRLLPPNTVLFSSRAPIGYIAIAAKEMCTNQGFKSVIPNTDTDFMFLYYLLKYNRDNIENMGSGTTFKEVSGNTMKSIKVCVPVDIDEQRRIGAVLSAIDDKIELNTAINENLRLQAA
;
A
#
# COMPACT_ATOMS: atom_id res chain seq x y z
N MET A 1 -22.23 -8.40 -20.13
CA MET A 1 -21.88 -7.51 -18.98
C MET A 1 -21.22 -8.41 -17.94
N SER A 2 -20.06 -8.03 -17.43
CA SER A 2 -19.39 -8.80 -16.36
C SER A 2 -20.23 -8.77 -15.09
N GLU A 3 -20.29 -9.92 -14.41
CA GLU A 3 -20.98 -10.06 -13.13
C GLU A 3 -20.15 -9.40 -12.02
N TRP A 4 -20.83 -8.61 -11.16
CA TRP A 4 -20.24 -7.99 -9.99
C TRP A 4 -20.80 -8.60 -8.71
N LYS A 5 -19.97 -8.75 -7.70
CA LYS A 5 -20.36 -9.26 -6.38
C LYS A 5 -19.93 -8.32 -5.25
N GLU A 6 -20.76 -8.28 -4.21
CA GLU A 6 -20.36 -7.70 -2.92
C GLU A 6 -19.51 -8.73 -2.15
N CYS A 7 -18.39 -8.29 -1.61
CA CYS A 7 -17.52 -9.10 -0.76
C CYS A 7 -16.82 -8.21 0.27
N ILE A 8 -16.01 -8.79 1.13
CA ILE A 8 -15.15 -8.05 2.07
C ILE A 8 -13.69 -8.10 1.64
N ILE A 9 -12.87 -7.13 2.07
CA ILE A 9 -11.44 -7.08 1.71
C ILE A 9 -10.72 -8.39 2.03
N ALA A 10 -11.08 -9.07 3.13
CA ALA A 10 -10.50 -10.38 3.47
C ALA A 10 -10.76 -11.49 2.42
N ASN A 11 -11.74 -11.32 1.54
CA ASN A 11 -11.96 -12.25 0.42
C ASN A 11 -11.03 -11.99 -0.78
N LEU A 12 -10.42 -10.80 -0.84
CA LEU A 12 -9.55 -10.39 -1.95
C LEU A 12 -8.07 -10.67 -1.67
N GLY A 13 -7.71 -10.84 -0.40
CA GLY A 13 -6.33 -11.08 -0.01
C GLY A 13 -6.12 -11.13 1.51
N GLU A 14 -4.90 -11.44 1.90
CA GLU A 14 -4.49 -11.46 3.30
C GLU A 14 -4.19 -10.03 3.78
N VAL A 15 -4.89 -9.58 4.82
CA VAL A 15 -4.61 -8.29 5.47
C VAL A 15 -3.51 -8.47 6.50
N VAL A 16 -2.38 -7.81 6.30
CA VAL A 16 -1.16 -7.92 7.11
C VAL A 16 -0.81 -6.57 7.74
N GLY A 17 -0.57 -6.57 9.05
CA GLY A 17 0.02 -5.43 9.74
C GLY A 17 1.55 -5.50 9.74
N GLY A 18 2.20 -4.35 9.93
CA GLY A 18 3.63 -4.30 10.16
C GLY A 18 3.99 -4.06 11.63
N ALA A 19 5.30 -3.99 11.90
CA ALA A 19 5.84 -3.68 13.23
C ALA A 19 7.15 -2.88 13.13
N THR A 20 7.56 -2.31 14.25
CA THR A 20 8.79 -1.53 14.37
C THR A 20 9.78 -2.28 15.25
N PRO A 21 10.94 -2.70 14.71
CA PRO A 21 12.04 -3.19 15.53
C PRO A 21 12.47 -2.13 16.55
N SER A 22 12.98 -2.56 17.71
CA SER A 22 13.43 -1.60 18.73
C SER A 22 14.49 -0.65 18.18
N THR A 23 14.21 0.65 18.22
CA THR A 23 15.13 1.71 17.75
C THR A 23 16.31 1.93 18.70
N LYS A 24 16.26 1.34 19.91
CA LYS A 24 17.36 1.38 20.87
C LYS A 24 18.49 0.43 20.51
N LYS A 25 18.24 -0.50 19.59
CA LYS A 25 19.18 -1.53 19.13
C LYS A 25 19.65 -1.17 17.72
N THR A 26 20.86 -0.66 17.59
CA THR A 26 21.45 -0.30 16.30
C THR A 26 21.57 -1.49 15.35
N GLU A 27 21.83 -2.67 15.88
CA GLU A 27 21.89 -3.95 15.17
C GLU A 27 20.64 -4.27 14.32
N ASN A 28 19.48 -3.70 14.67
CA ASN A 28 18.24 -3.89 13.91
C ASN A 28 18.22 -3.10 12.62
N TYR A 29 19.07 -2.10 12.45
CA TYR A 29 19.00 -1.12 11.36
C TYR A 29 20.32 -0.91 10.62
N GLU A 30 21.46 -0.97 11.32
CA GLU A 30 22.76 -0.65 10.76
C GLU A 30 23.16 -1.66 9.69
N ASN A 31 23.52 -1.15 8.49
CA ASN A 31 23.81 -1.94 7.30
C ASN A 31 22.66 -2.86 6.85
N GLY A 32 21.41 -2.55 7.22
CA GLY A 32 20.24 -3.32 6.78
C GLY A 32 20.00 -3.17 5.28
N ASP A 33 19.58 -4.26 4.64
CA ASP A 33 19.27 -4.36 3.22
C ASP A 33 17.78 -4.62 2.95
N ILE A 34 17.01 -5.01 3.98
CA ILE A 34 15.57 -5.25 3.90
C ILE A 34 14.84 -3.91 3.94
N SER A 35 14.15 -3.57 2.86
CA SER A 35 13.35 -2.34 2.80
C SER A 35 12.25 -2.34 3.84
N TRP A 36 12.18 -1.26 4.64
CA TRP A 36 11.18 -1.11 5.70
C TRP A 36 10.47 0.23 5.56
N ILE A 37 9.18 0.17 5.24
CA ILE A 37 8.36 1.32 4.84
C ILE A 37 7.55 1.85 6.01
N THR A 38 7.48 3.18 6.10
CA THR A 38 6.67 3.91 7.08
C THR A 38 5.67 4.82 6.34
N PRO A 39 4.57 5.27 6.97
CA PRO A 39 3.68 6.26 6.35
C PRO A 39 4.39 7.56 5.94
N LYS A 40 5.49 7.95 6.63
CA LYS A 40 6.32 9.10 6.26
C LYS A 40 6.90 8.94 4.86
N ASP A 41 7.36 7.73 4.49
CA ASP A 41 7.93 7.47 3.18
C ASP A 41 6.90 7.69 2.06
N LEU A 42 5.62 7.42 2.35
CA LEU A 42 4.52 7.64 1.39
C LEU A 42 4.02 9.09 1.37
N SER A 43 4.37 9.93 2.32
CA SER A 43 3.86 11.32 2.41
C SER A 43 4.28 12.19 1.22
N THR A 44 5.48 11.98 0.71
CA THR A 44 6.04 12.67 -0.46
C THR A 44 6.08 11.82 -1.71
N PHE A 45 5.73 10.55 -1.58
CA PHE A 45 5.73 9.60 -2.70
C PHE A 45 4.58 9.92 -3.67
N ARG A 46 4.91 9.94 -4.98
CA ARG A 46 3.94 10.30 -6.05
C ARG A 46 3.70 9.16 -7.04
N GLY A 47 4.55 8.14 -7.02
CA GLY A 47 4.42 6.97 -7.90
C GLY A 47 3.42 5.94 -7.36
N ARG A 48 3.25 4.85 -8.12
CA ARG A 48 2.47 3.69 -7.69
C ARG A 48 3.31 2.63 -7.01
N TYR A 49 4.52 2.38 -7.52
CA TYR A 49 5.41 1.33 -7.05
C TYR A 49 6.52 1.88 -6.17
N ILE A 50 6.55 1.49 -4.91
CA ILE A 50 7.62 1.87 -4.00
C ILE A 50 8.69 0.78 -3.93
N LEU A 51 9.95 1.18 -4.10
CA LEU A 51 11.11 0.29 -4.07
C LEU A 51 11.75 0.19 -2.69
N ARG A 52 11.77 1.31 -1.97
CA ARG A 52 12.40 1.42 -0.64
C ARG A 52 11.88 2.65 0.11
N GLY A 53 11.99 2.61 1.43
CA GLY A 53 11.82 3.77 2.30
C GLY A 53 13.13 4.49 2.59
N GLU A 54 13.10 5.42 3.52
CA GLU A 54 14.26 6.15 4.04
C GLU A 54 15.20 5.22 4.81
N ARG A 55 14.65 4.19 5.47
CA ARG A 55 15.39 3.25 6.33
C ARG A 55 15.19 1.82 5.90
N ASN A 56 16.24 1.02 6.09
CA ASN A 56 16.17 -0.43 5.99
C ASN A 56 16.29 -1.06 7.39
N ILE A 57 15.96 -2.33 7.50
CA ILE A 57 16.22 -3.18 8.67
C ILE A 57 17.11 -4.34 8.28
N THR A 58 17.79 -4.91 9.27
CA THR A 58 18.58 -6.13 9.13
C THR A 58 17.70 -7.36 9.30
N GLU A 59 18.23 -8.56 9.02
CA GLU A 59 17.57 -9.82 9.40
C GLU A 59 17.34 -9.93 10.93
N ILE A 60 18.26 -9.40 11.73
CA ILE A 60 18.09 -9.31 13.20
C ILE A 60 16.87 -8.43 13.50
N GLY A 61 16.76 -7.28 12.85
CA GLY A 61 15.61 -6.40 12.97
C GLY A 61 14.30 -7.08 12.56
N LEU A 62 14.29 -7.76 11.42
CA LEU A 62 13.13 -8.53 10.93
C LEU A 62 12.68 -9.56 11.97
N ASN A 63 13.60 -10.34 12.53
CA ASN A 63 13.30 -11.40 13.48
C ASN A 63 13.03 -10.89 14.91
N SER A 64 13.29 -9.61 15.19
CA SER A 64 13.11 -9.01 16.54
C SER A 64 11.69 -8.56 16.85
N CYS A 65 10.79 -8.54 15.86
CA CYS A 65 9.43 -8.06 16.01
C CYS A 65 8.45 -8.82 15.09
N SER A 66 7.17 -8.47 15.15
CA SER A 66 6.10 -9.14 14.39
C SER A 66 5.94 -8.61 12.95
N THR A 67 6.89 -7.83 12.42
CA THR A 67 6.85 -7.46 11.01
C THR A 67 7.08 -8.68 10.11
N ARG A 68 6.51 -8.64 8.92
CA ARG A 68 6.65 -9.73 7.94
C ARG A 68 7.26 -9.19 6.66
N LEU A 69 8.04 -10.03 5.99
CA LEU A 69 8.45 -9.78 4.62
C LEU A 69 7.23 -9.96 3.70
N LEU A 70 6.80 -8.88 3.07
CA LEU A 70 5.67 -8.83 2.14
C LEU A 70 6.19 -9.09 0.73
N PRO A 71 5.54 -9.95 -0.07
CA PRO A 71 5.95 -10.21 -1.45
C PRO A 71 5.72 -8.98 -2.35
N PRO A 72 6.37 -8.94 -3.53
CA PRO A 72 6.04 -7.98 -4.57
C PRO A 72 4.55 -7.98 -4.90
N ASN A 73 4.04 -6.87 -5.40
CA ASN A 73 2.62 -6.64 -5.72
C ASN A 73 1.68 -6.61 -4.51
N THR A 74 2.21 -6.64 -3.27
CA THR A 74 1.41 -6.33 -2.09
C THR A 74 0.95 -4.88 -2.15
N VAL A 75 -0.34 -4.63 -1.90
CA VAL A 75 -0.88 -3.27 -1.82
C VAL A 75 -0.71 -2.75 -0.39
N LEU A 76 0.17 -1.77 -0.23
CA LEU A 76 0.44 -1.10 1.04
C LEU A 76 -0.64 -0.05 1.29
N PHE A 77 -1.26 -0.06 2.47
CA PHE A 77 -2.27 0.92 2.86
C PHE A 77 -1.96 1.44 4.27
N SER A 78 -1.73 2.75 4.40
CA SER A 78 -1.50 3.35 5.72
C SER A 78 -2.80 3.40 6.52
N SER A 79 -2.78 2.81 7.71
CA SER A 79 -3.94 2.72 8.60
C SER A 79 -4.01 3.82 9.64
N ARG A 80 -2.97 4.67 9.74
CA ARG A 80 -2.88 5.81 10.66
C ARG A 80 -1.80 6.81 10.23
N ALA A 81 -1.91 8.04 10.71
CA ALA A 81 -0.91 9.12 10.71
C ALA A 81 -0.29 9.50 9.33
N PRO A 82 -1.04 9.78 8.29
CA PRO A 82 -2.49 9.74 8.11
C PRO A 82 -2.97 8.41 7.55
N ILE A 83 -4.30 8.17 7.57
CA ILE A 83 -4.93 7.05 6.90
C ILE A 83 -4.98 7.32 5.39
N GLY A 84 -4.77 6.27 4.58
CA GLY A 84 -5.07 6.30 3.16
C GLY A 84 -3.91 6.67 2.23
N TYR A 85 -2.67 6.69 2.70
CA TYR A 85 -1.54 6.58 1.79
C TYR A 85 -1.47 5.17 1.24
N ILE A 86 -1.26 5.07 -0.08
CA ILE A 86 -1.31 3.79 -0.77
C ILE A 86 -0.17 3.67 -1.78
N ALA A 87 0.44 2.49 -1.86
CA ALA A 87 1.45 2.14 -2.85
C ALA A 87 1.46 0.63 -3.10
N ILE A 88 2.12 0.20 -4.17
CA ILE A 88 2.37 -1.20 -4.48
C ILE A 88 3.84 -1.51 -4.16
N ALA A 89 4.08 -2.60 -3.47
CA ALA A 89 5.43 -3.08 -3.21
C ALA A 89 6.08 -3.54 -4.52
N ALA A 90 7.15 -2.87 -4.95
CA ALA A 90 7.86 -3.21 -6.18
C ALA A 90 8.76 -4.45 -6.02
N LYS A 91 9.15 -4.75 -4.79
CA LYS A 91 9.95 -5.91 -4.39
C LYS A 91 9.55 -6.35 -2.98
N GLU A 92 10.17 -7.40 -2.48
CA GLU A 92 9.99 -7.79 -1.08
C GLU A 92 10.36 -6.65 -0.12
N MET A 93 9.50 -6.41 0.87
CA MET A 93 9.70 -5.35 1.86
C MET A 93 8.89 -5.58 3.13
N CYS A 94 9.25 -4.87 4.19
CA CYS A 94 8.50 -4.82 5.43
C CYS A 94 7.82 -3.48 5.63
N THR A 95 6.87 -3.40 6.54
CA THR A 95 6.22 -2.16 6.93
C THR A 95 6.24 -1.98 8.45
N ASN A 96 6.09 -0.75 8.92
CA ASN A 96 5.84 -0.48 10.33
C ASN A 96 4.37 -0.75 10.70
N GLN A 97 4.03 -0.61 12.00
CA GLN A 97 2.68 -0.83 12.51
C GLN A 97 1.62 0.16 11.97
N GLY A 98 2.02 1.20 11.23
CA GLY A 98 1.13 2.17 10.61
C GLY A 98 0.44 1.66 9.34
N PHE A 99 0.66 0.41 8.95
CA PHE A 99 0.06 -0.19 7.76
C PHE A 99 -0.90 -1.33 8.09
N LYS A 100 -1.89 -1.48 7.22
CA LYS A 100 -2.71 -2.68 7.03
C LYS A 100 -2.69 -2.99 5.53
N SER A 101 -1.61 -3.66 5.12
CA SER A 101 -1.35 -4.01 3.73
C SER A 101 -2.18 -5.23 3.31
N VAL A 102 -2.46 -5.35 2.02
CA VAL A 102 -3.21 -6.49 1.48
C VAL A 102 -2.34 -7.24 0.48
N ILE A 103 -2.03 -8.49 0.79
CA ILE A 103 -1.40 -9.43 -0.15
C ILE A 103 -2.54 -10.03 -0.98
N PRO A 104 -2.65 -9.73 -2.29
CA PRO A 104 -3.74 -10.25 -3.10
C PRO A 104 -3.70 -11.77 -3.21
N ASN A 105 -4.85 -12.41 -3.23
CA ASN A 105 -4.94 -13.84 -3.54
C ASN A 105 -4.87 -14.07 -5.06
N THR A 106 -4.90 -15.34 -5.48
CA THR A 106 -4.80 -15.74 -6.90
C THR A 106 -5.94 -15.22 -7.78
N ASP A 107 -7.10 -14.94 -7.19
CA ASP A 107 -8.31 -14.51 -7.90
C ASP A 107 -8.49 -12.98 -7.85
N THR A 108 -7.47 -12.26 -7.39
CA THR A 108 -7.49 -10.80 -7.27
C THR A 108 -6.30 -10.19 -7.99
N ASP A 109 -6.57 -9.35 -8.97
CA ASP A 109 -5.54 -8.56 -9.63
C ASP A 109 -5.04 -7.44 -8.69
N PHE A 110 -3.73 -7.35 -8.50
CA PHE A 110 -3.14 -6.39 -7.56
C PHE A 110 -3.29 -4.93 -8.00
N MET A 111 -3.31 -4.66 -9.32
CA MET A 111 -3.50 -3.31 -9.83
C MET A 111 -4.95 -2.87 -9.64
N PHE A 112 -5.90 -3.77 -9.91
CA PHE A 112 -7.31 -3.54 -9.58
C PHE A 112 -7.49 -3.28 -8.08
N LEU A 113 -6.89 -4.12 -7.22
CA LEU A 113 -6.95 -3.95 -5.77
C LEU A 113 -6.38 -2.60 -5.30
N TYR A 114 -5.28 -2.13 -5.90
CA TYR A 114 -4.72 -0.81 -5.63
C TYR A 114 -5.74 0.30 -5.91
N TYR A 115 -6.39 0.28 -7.07
CA TYR A 115 -7.40 1.28 -7.41
C TYR A 115 -8.69 1.11 -6.61
N LEU A 116 -9.08 -0.10 -6.27
CA LEU A 116 -10.23 -0.36 -5.39
C LEU A 116 -10.02 0.27 -4.01
N LEU A 117 -8.84 0.09 -3.40
CA LEU A 117 -8.52 0.71 -2.11
C LEU A 117 -8.37 2.23 -2.23
N LYS A 118 -7.82 2.73 -3.33
CA LYS A 118 -7.72 4.17 -3.63
C LYS A 118 -9.11 4.80 -3.74
N TYR A 119 -10.04 4.16 -4.43
CA TYR A 119 -11.44 4.59 -4.56
C TYR A 119 -12.19 4.58 -3.22
N ASN A 120 -11.97 3.55 -2.41
CA ASN A 120 -12.64 3.40 -1.12
C ASN A 120 -11.92 4.13 0.03
N ARG A 121 -10.89 4.93 -0.22
CA ARG A 121 -10.05 5.59 0.79
C ARG A 121 -10.87 6.32 1.85
N ASP A 122 -11.78 7.18 1.43
CA ASP A 122 -12.57 8.02 2.36
C ASP A 122 -13.55 7.18 3.19
N ASN A 123 -14.12 6.12 2.59
CA ASN A 123 -14.94 5.15 3.31
C ASN A 123 -14.12 4.40 4.37
N ILE A 124 -12.93 3.93 4.00
CA ILE A 124 -12.00 3.26 4.91
C ILE A 124 -11.59 4.20 6.05
N GLU A 125 -11.25 5.45 5.75
CA GLU A 125 -10.89 6.45 6.73
C GLU A 125 -12.04 6.74 7.71
N ASN A 126 -13.28 6.79 7.22
CA ASN A 126 -14.47 7.02 8.05
C ASN A 126 -14.75 5.86 9.00
N MET A 127 -14.31 4.64 8.69
CA MET A 127 -14.42 3.47 9.57
C MET A 127 -13.30 3.40 10.62
N GLY A 128 -12.31 4.27 10.54
CA GLY A 128 -11.27 4.38 11.57
C GLY A 128 -11.83 4.84 12.91
N SER A 129 -11.29 4.32 14.00
CA SER A 129 -11.68 4.65 15.38
C SER A 129 -10.52 5.28 16.14
N GLY A 130 -10.82 5.99 17.22
CA GLY A 130 -9.85 6.66 18.07
C GLY A 130 -10.17 8.15 18.24
N THR A 131 -10.11 8.65 19.47
CA THR A 131 -10.48 10.04 19.82
C THR A 131 -9.33 11.03 19.53
N THR A 132 -8.10 10.62 19.75
CA THR A 132 -6.91 11.48 19.57
C THR A 132 -6.17 11.16 18.26
N PHE A 133 -6.05 9.87 17.93
CA PHE A 133 -5.44 9.38 16.69
C PHE A 133 -6.33 8.33 16.05
N LYS A 134 -6.91 8.68 14.93
CA LYS A 134 -7.76 7.77 14.16
C LYS A 134 -6.91 6.65 13.56
N GLU A 135 -7.33 5.40 13.75
CA GLU A 135 -6.67 4.22 13.16
C GLU A 135 -7.70 3.24 12.64
N VAL A 136 -7.44 2.66 11.49
CA VAL A 136 -8.17 1.51 10.93
C VAL A 136 -7.52 0.24 11.46
N SER A 137 -8.24 -0.50 12.30
CA SER A 137 -7.75 -1.79 12.83
C SER A 137 -7.65 -2.86 11.73
N GLY A 138 -6.86 -3.90 11.99
CA GLY A 138 -6.80 -5.04 11.05
C GLY A 138 -8.17 -5.71 10.85
N ASN A 139 -8.99 -5.82 11.90
CA ASN A 139 -10.34 -6.38 11.81
C ASN A 139 -11.27 -5.47 11.02
N THR A 140 -11.20 -4.17 11.24
CA THR A 140 -11.95 -3.18 10.45
C THR A 140 -11.57 -3.31 8.96
N MET A 141 -10.26 -3.29 8.63
CA MET A 141 -9.80 -3.42 7.24
C MET A 141 -10.32 -4.70 6.58
N LYS A 142 -10.26 -5.84 7.27
CA LYS A 142 -10.77 -7.13 6.77
C LYS A 142 -12.26 -7.12 6.46
N SER A 143 -13.07 -6.41 7.25
CA SER A 143 -14.55 -6.41 7.18
C SER A 143 -15.13 -5.35 6.24
N ILE A 144 -14.30 -4.52 5.62
CA ILE A 144 -14.79 -3.49 4.69
C ILE A 144 -15.44 -4.15 3.48
N LYS A 145 -16.69 -3.76 3.24
CA LYS A 145 -17.47 -4.21 2.10
C LYS A 145 -17.09 -3.45 0.84
N VAL A 146 -16.91 -4.19 -0.24
CA VAL A 146 -16.57 -3.68 -1.56
C VAL A 146 -17.34 -4.44 -2.64
N CYS A 147 -17.54 -3.81 -3.80
CA CYS A 147 -18.13 -4.45 -4.96
C CYS A 147 -17.03 -4.67 -6.02
N VAL A 148 -16.92 -5.89 -6.53
CA VAL A 148 -15.84 -6.29 -7.43
C VAL A 148 -16.34 -7.16 -8.58
N PRO A 149 -15.71 -7.11 -9.77
CA PRO A 149 -15.96 -8.08 -10.82
C PRO A 149 -15.60 -9.49 -10.35
N VAL A 150 -16.43 -10.46 -10.70
CA VAL A 150 -16.16 -11.90 -10.44
C VAL A 150 -15.01 -12.40 -11.30
N ASP A 151 -14.96 -11.93 -12.56
CA ASP A 151 -13.94 -12.29 -13.53
C ASP A 151 -12.64 -11.50 -13.30
N ILE A 152 -11.53 -12.23 -13.09
CA ILE A 152 -10.20 -11.65 -12.91
C ILE A 152 -9.71 -10.88 -14.16
N ASP A 153 -10.11 -11.31 -15.35
CA ASP A 153 -9.72 -10.63 -16.58
C ASP A 153 -10.43 -9.27 -16.70
N GLU A 154 -11.64 -9.14 -16.15
CA GLU A 154 -12.27 -7.83 -16.01
C GLU A 154 -11.55 -6.94 -15.00
N GLN A 155 -11.11 -7.50 -13.86
CA GLN A 155 -10.29 -6.76 -12.90
C GLN A 155 -9.00 -6.24 -13.56
N ARG A 156 -8.30 -7.09 -14.33
CA ARG A 156 -7.09 -6.72 -15.08
C ARG A 156 -7.37 -5.61 -16.10
N ARG A 157 -8.48 -5.67 -16.84
CA ARG A 157 -8.87 -4.63 -17.79
C ARG A 157 -9.09 -3.29 -17.11
N ILE A 158 -9.82 -3.28 -15.98
CA ILE A 158 -10.04 -2.06 -15.19
C ILE A 158 -8.71 -1.52 -14.66
N GLY A 159 -7.88 -2.37 -14.07
CA GLY A 159 -6.56 -2.00 -13.58
C GLY A 159 -5.67 -1.39 -14.67
N ALA A 160 -5.66 -2.00 -15.85
CA ALA A 160 -4.87 -1.53 -16.99
C ALA A 160 -5.33 -0.15 -17.50
N VAL A 161 -6.64 0.07 -17.62
CA VAL A 161 -7.19 1.38 -18.06
C VAL A 161 -6.82 2.47 -17.05
N LEU A 162 -7.02 2.24 -15.75
CA LEU A 162 -6.71 3.23 -14.72
C LEU A 162 -5.20 3.48 -14.62
N SER A 163 -4.40 2.42 -14.78
CA SER A 163 -2.94 2.51 -14.83
C SER A 163 -2.46 3.38 -16.01
N ALA A 164 -3.03 3.20 -17.21
CA ALA A 164 -2.67 4.00 -18.37
C ALA A 164 -3.01 5.50 -18.20
N ILE A 165 -4.06 5.82 -17.44
CA ILE A 165 -4.42 7.21 -17.11
C ILE A 165 -3.37 7.78 -16.12
N ASP A 166 -3.04 7.06 -15.05
CA ASP A 166 -2.02 7.50 -14.09
C ASP A 166 -0.64 7.66 -14.78
N ASP A 167 -0.25 6.76 -15.72
CA ASP A 167 0.98 6.88 -16.52
C ASP A 167 1.00 8.19 -17.32
N LYS A 168 -0.12 8.57 -17.92
CA LYS A 168 -0.26 9.85 -18.63
C LYS A 168 -0.11 11.05 -17.71
N ILE A 169 -0.69 10.98 -16.51
CA ILE A 169 -0.58 12.04 -15.50
C ILE A 169 0.88 12.19 -15.04
N GLU A 170 1.56 11.09 -14.75
CA GLU A 170 2.97 11.07 -14.36
C GLU A 170 3.87 11.65 -15.46
N LEU A 171 3.66 11.23 -16.71
CA LEU A 171 4.41 11.74 -17.86
C LEU A 171 4.19 13.24 -18.07
N ASN A 172 2.94 13.71 -18.03
CA ASN A 172 2.64 15.14 -18.18
C ASN A 172 3.25 15.97 -17.04
N THR A 173 3.26 15.44 -15.82
CA THR A 173 3.91 16.11 -14.67
C THR A 173 5.40 16.27 -14.92
N ALA A 174 6.09 15.19 -15.33
CA ALA A 174 7.50 15.22 -15.65
C ALA A 174 7.85 16.19 -16.81
N ILE A 175 7.02 16.22 -17.86
CA ILE A 175 7.17 17.18 -18.95
C ILE A 175 7.04 18.62 -18.45
N ASN A 176 6.03 18.91 -17.64
CA ASN A 176 5.82 20.25 -17.09
C ASN A 176 6.95 20.71 -16.17
N GLU A 177 7.51 19.81 -15.37
CA GLU A 177 8.68 20.10 -14.53
C GLU A 177 9.91 20.43 -15.39
N ASN A 178 10.19 19.63 -16.43
CA ASN A 178 11.29 19.87 -17.36
C ASN A 178 11.13 21.22 -18.11
N LEU A 179 9.94 21.56 -18.57
CA LEU A 179 9.67 22.84 -19.23
C LEU A 179 9.89 24.02 -18.28
N ARG A 180 9.50 23.92 -17.02
CA ARG A 180 9.77 24.96 -16.00
C ARG A 180 11.26 25.15 -15.78
N LEU A 181 12.04 24.07 -15.71
CA LEU A 181 13.50 24.13 -15.55
C LEU A 181 14.20 24.76 -16.76
N GLN A 182 13.66 24.58 -17.98
CA GLN A 182 14.22 25.19 -19.19
C GLN A 182 13.85 26.67 -19.35
N ALA A 183 12.77 27.11 -18.70
CA ALA A 183 12.30 28.49 -18.76
C ALA A 183 12.87 29.41 -17.67
N ALA A 184 13.63 28.84 -16.72
CA ALA A 184 14.27 29.56 -15.60
C ALA A 184 15.75 29.86 -15.88
#